data_c131cb33a246c09fa9250c331ac4d074
#
_entry.id   c131cb33a246c09fa9250c331ac4d074
#
_cell.length_a   1.000
_cell.length_b   1.000
_cell.length_c   1.000
_cell.angle_alpha   90.00
_cell.angle_beta   90.00
_cell.angle_gamma   90.00
#
_symmetry.space_group_name_H-M   'P 1'
#
loop_
_entity.id
_entity.type
_entity.pdbx_description
1 polymer ?
#
loop_
_entity_poly.entity_id
_entity_poly.type
_entity_poly.pdbx_seq_one_letter_code
_entity_poly.pdbx_strand_id
1 'polypeptide(L)'
;YFKTRALNKFFYHITSLLGGFEAVRWKWSHFHHHTYTIFTHEEVYDYENNSPKPTEPIRFLLNFLPLGPIINIQKIRHFTHFEIIKHSFGIITPVVKVTVPEKEIKKIINSSRLYLSFWLLVILSSVLFQSWLPIIMIILPPFYGNTILMICGMTQHAGLADNIKDHRK
;
A
#
# COMPACT_ATOMS: atom_id res chain seq x y z
N TYR A 1 -4.90 14.38 15.61
CA TYR A 1 -5.26 15.39 14.61
C TYR A 1 -4.81 16.77 15.04
N PHE A 2 -4.05 17.44 14.19
CA PHE A 2 -3.64 18.83 14.41
C PHE A 2 -4.75 19.77 13.94
N LYS A 3 -4.90 20.91 14.61
CA LYS A 3 -5.85 21.98 14.18
C LYS A 3 -5.50 22.52 12.79
N THR A 4 -4.22 22.51 12.43
CA THR A 4 -3.70 23.03 11.18
C THR A 4 -3.72 21.98 10.08
N ARG A 5 -4.44 22.23 8.98
CA ARG A 5 -4.53 21.31 7.82
C ARG A 5 -3.16 20.98 7.21
N ALA A 6 -2.25 21.96 7.19
CA ALA A 6 -0.91 21.78 6.65
C ALA A 6 -0.11 20.73 7.45
N LEU A 7 -0.17 20.76 8.80
CA LEU A 7 0.48 19.78 9.65
C LEU A 7 -0.11 18.38 9.46
N ASN A 8 -1.44 18.26 9.39
CA ASN A 8 -2.08 16.96 9.12
C ASN A 8 -1.59 16.38 7.78
N LYS A 9 -1.52 17.20 6.73
CA LYS A 9 -1.03 16.77 5.41
C LYS A 9 0.45 16.39 5.46
N PHE A 10 1.28 17.18 6.11
CA PHE A 10 2.71 16.91 6.28
C PHE A 10 2.94 15.56 6.96
N PHE A 11 2.35 15.35 8.15
CA PHE A 11 2.51 14.09 8.87
C PHE A 11 1.93 12.90 8.11
N TYR A 12 0.81 13.08 7.41
CA TYR A 12 0.24 12.04 6.56
C TYR A 12 1.21 11.59 5.46
N HIS A 13 1.89 12.52 4.78
CA HIS A 13 2.89 12.17 3.78
C HIS A 13 4.14 11.52 4.37
N ILE A 14 4.62 11.99 5.53
CA ILE A 14 5.79 11.39 6.22
C ILE A 14 5.47 9.97 6.66
N THR A 15 4.35 9.75 7.33
CA THR A 15 3.96 8.40 7.79
C THR A 15 3.69 7.46 6.62
N SER A 16 3.12 7.95 5.52
CA SER A 16 2.93 7.17 4.29
C SER A 16 4.26 6.77 3.65
N LEU A 17 5.22 7.69 3.60
CA LEU A 17 6.57 7.43 3.08
C LEU A 17 7.27 6.33 3.91
N LEU A 18 7.23 6.45 5.25
CA LEU A 18 7.82 5.47 6.16
C LEU A 18 7.06 4.13 6.14
N GLY A 19 5.76 4.17 5.91
CA GLY A 19 4.91 2.98 5.72
C GLY A 19 5.04 2.33 4.35
N GLY A 20 5.80 2.93 3.42
CA GLY A 20 6.08 2.37 2.09
C GLY A 20 4.90 2.44 1.11
N PHE A 21 3.97 3.36 1.29
CA PHE A 21 2.83 3.55 0.38
C PHE A 21 2.68 5.03 -0.02
N GLU A 22 2.27 5.28 -1.27
CA GLU A 22 2.07 6.64 -1.77
C GLU A 22 0.77 7.22 -1.21
N ALA A 23 0.88 8.38 -0.56
CA ALA A 23 -0.18 8.99 0.26
C ALA A 23 -1.48 9.29 -0.53
N VAL A 24 -1.39 9.82 -1.76
CA VAL A 24 -2.57 10.19 -2.55
C VAL A 24 -3.26 8.94 -3.07
N ARG A 25 -2.48 7.97 -3.59
CA ARG A 25 -2.97 6.67 -4.04
C ARG A 25 -3.68 5.94 -2.90
N TRP A 26 -3.02 5.86 -1.72
CA TRP A 26 -3.57 5.19 -0.57
C TRP A 26 -4.89 5.81 -0.11
N LYS A 27 -4.95 7.13 -0.03
CA LYS A 27 -6.18 7.85 0.34
C LYS A 27 -7.37 7.44 -0.53
N TRP A 28 -7.18 7.41 -1.85
CA TRP A 28 -8.26 7.13 -2.78
C TRP A 28 -8.61 5.64 -2.84
N SER A 29 -7.61 4.76 -2.84
CA SER A 29 -7.87 3.32 -2.81
C SER A 29 -8.56 2.88 -1.51
N HIS A 30 -8.17 3.45 -0.37
CA HIS A 30 -8.77 3.16 0.92
C HIS A 30 -10.21 3.71 1.04
N PHE A 31 -10.47 4.89 0.47
CA PHE A 31 -11.83 5.40 0.34
C PHE A 31 -12.69 4.49 -0.54
N HIS A 32 -12.13 4.02 -1.66
CA HIS A 32 -12.79 3.07 -2.54
C HIS A 32 -13.06 1.74 -1.82
N HIS A 33 -12.08 1.22 -1.07
CA HIS A 33 -12.22 0.03 -0.24
C HIS A 33 -13.36 0.15 0.78
N HIS A 34 -13.49 1.26 1.49
CA HIS A 34 -14.63 1.48 2.39
C HIS A 34 -15.99 1.58 1.69
N THR A 35 -16.00 1.93 0.41
CA THR A 35 -17.25 1.99 -0.40
C THR A 35 -17.61 0.63 -0.98
N TYR A 36 -16.61 -0.16 -1.37
CA TYR A 36 -16.73 -1.42 -2.08
C TYR A 36 -15.95 -2.54 -1.39
N THR A 37 -16.06 -2.65 -0.07
CA THR A 37 -15.33 -3.66 0.72
C THR A 37 -15.66 -5.06 0.21
N ILE A 38 -14.62 -5.85 -0.12
CA ILE A 38 -14.70 -7.23 -0.63
C ILE A 38 -15.44 -7.34 -1.98
N PHE A 39 -15.48 -6.29 -2.78
CA PHE A 39 -15.99 -6.38 -4.15
C PHE A 39 -14.97 -7.02 -5.08
N THR A 40 -15.41 -7.99 -5.89
CA THR A 40 -14.58 -8.76 -6.82
C THR A 40 -14.87 -8.45 -8.30
N HIS A 41 -15.86 -7.62 -8.60
CA HIS A 41 -16.18 -7.18 -9.97
C HIS A 41 -15.12 -6.20 -10.48
N GLU A 42 -14.67 -6.36 -11.73
CA GLU A 42 -13.56 -5.58 -12.32
C GLU A 42 -13.76 -4.06 -12.25
N GLU A 43 -14.99 -3.57 -12.46
CA GLU A 43 -15.31 -2.14 -12.47
C GLU A 43 -15.14 -1.47 -11.09
N VAL A 44 -15.34 -2.23 -10.02
CA VAL A 44 -15.31 -1.76 -8.62
C VAL A 44 -14.46 -2.66 -7.75
N TYR A 45 -13.46 -3.31 -8.33
CA TYR A 45 -12.62 -4.27 -7.64
C TYR A 45 -11.93 -3.66 -6.41
N ASP A 46 -12.08 -4.35 -5.29
CA ASP A 46 -11.40 -3.97 -4.04
C ASP A 46 -9.96 -4.47 -4.04
N TYR A 47 -9.02 -3.59 -4.39
CA TYR A 47 -7.59 -3.89 -4.43
C TYR A 47 -6.95 -4.05 -3.03
N GLU A 48 -7.65 -3.65 -1.97
CA GLU A 48 -7.20 -3.80 -0.57
C GLU A 48 -7.78 -5.06 0.09
N ASN A 49 -8.57 -5.84 -0.66
CA ASN A 49 -9.17 -7.06 -0.15
C ASN A 49 -8.10 -8.07 0.30
N ASN A 50 -8.11 -8.35 1.60
CA ASN A 50 -7.25 -9.33 2.26
C ASN A 50 -8.04 -10.56 2.73
N SER A 51 -9.25 -10.79 2.21
CA SER A 51 -10.05 -11.96 2.55
C SER A 51 -9.28 -13.25 2.28
N PRO A 52 -9.20 -14.17 3.26
CA PRO A 52 -8.55 -15.44 3.07
C PRO A 52 -9.38 -16.30 2.10
N LYS A 53 -8.73 -16.80 1.05
CA LYS A 53 -9.32 -17.83 0.19
C LYS A 53 -9.08 -19.19 0.83
N PRO A 54 -10.12 -19.91 1.27
CA PRO A 54 -9.96 -21.21 1.93
C PRO A 54 -9.29 -22.28 1.03
N THR A 55 -9.29 -22.04 -0.29
CA THR A 55 -8.66 -22.92 -1.28
C THR A 55 -7.15 -22.81 -1.38
N GLU A 56 -6.51 -21.83 -0.73
CA GLU A 56 -5.07 -21.56 -0.85
C GLU A 56 -4.38 -21.40 0.53
N PRO A 57 -4.47 -22.42 1.43
CA PRO A 57 -3.99 -22.26 2.81
C PRO A 57 -2.48 -21.97 2.90
N ILE A 58 -1.66 -22.54 2.03
CA ILE A 58 -0.21 -22.30 2.03
C ILE A 58 0.10 -20.86 1.60
N ARG A 59 -0.54 -20.37 0.54
CA ARG A 59 -0.38 -18.97 0.11
C ARG A 59 -0.87 -17.98 1.17
N PHE A 60 -1.93 -18.34 1.85
CA PHE A 60 -2.44 -17.58 2.96
C PHE A 60 -1.40 -17.46 4.08
N LEU A 61 -0.82 -18.58 4.53
CA LEU A 61 0.24 -18.60 5.54
C LEU A 61 1.49 -17.82 5.10
N LEU A 62 1.89 -17.91 3.83
CA LEU A 62 3.02 -17.14 3.30
C LEU A 62 2.82 -15.62 3.38
N ASN A 63 1.57 -15.12 3.35
CA ASN A 63 1.30 -13.70 3.50
C ASN A 63 1.66 -13.15 4.88
N PHE A 64 1.73 -14.00 5.92
CA PHE A 64 2.14 -13.60 7.27
C PHE A 64 3.65 -13.49 7.44
N LEU A 65 4.43 -14.02 6.52
CA LEU A 65 5.88 -13.88 6.59
C LEU A 65 6.29 -12.44 6.23
N PRO A 66 7.36 -11.91 6.82
CA PRO A 66 7.87 -10.56 6.52
C PRO A 66 8.11 -10.29 5.04
N LEU A 67 8.53 -11.30 4.29
CA LEU A 67 8.72 -11.24 2.83
C LEU A 67 7.57 -11.86 2.03
N GLY A 68 6.47 -12.20 2.68
CA GLY A 68 5.32 -12.85 2.07
C GLY A 68 4.79 -12.17 0.79
N PRO A 69 4.65 -10.83 0.74
CA PRO A 69 4.24 -10.12 -0.47
C PRO A 69 5.19 -10.28 -1.65
N ILE A 70 6.49 -10.50 -1.39
CA ILE A 70 7.51 -10.72 -2.44
C ILE A 70 7.46 -12.17 -2.93
N ILE A 71 7.28 -13.12 -2.01
CA ILE A 71 7.20 -14.55 -2.32
C ILE A 71 5.91 -14.87 -3.09
N ASN A 72 4.81 -14.18 -2.79
CA ASN A 72 3.56 -14.34 -3.50
C ASN A 72 3.56 -13.52 -4.79
N ILE A 73 3.98 -14.13 -5.90
CA ILE A 73 4.12 -13.51 -7.22
C ILE A 73 2.84 -12.80 -7.70
N GLN A 74 1.65 -13.28 -7.31
CA GLN A 74 0.39 -12.60 -7.67
C GLN A 74 0.22 -11.28 -6.91
N LYS A 75 0.69 -11.18 -5.67
CA LYS A 75 0.65 -9.95 -4.88
C LYS A 75 1.80 -8.99 -5.17
N ILE A 76 2.93 -9.47 -5.70
CA ILE A 76 4.09 -8.62 -6.02
C ILE A 76 3.72 -7.50 -7.01
N ARG A 77 2.76 -7.76 -7.91
CA ARG A 77 2.29 -6.76 -8.88
C ARG A 77 1.58 -5.57 -8.22
N HIS A 78 1.02 -5.79 -7.03
CA HIS A 78 0.28 -4.79 -6.25
C HIS A 78 1.05 -4.36 -5.00
N PHE A 79 2.32 -4.76 -4.88
CA PHE A 79 3.17 -4.32 -3.79
C PHE A 79 3.44 -2.82 -3.93
N THR A 80 3.12 -2.07 -2.89
CA THR A 80 3.06 -0.60 -2.93
C THR A 80 4.38 0.05 -3.32
N HIS A 81 5.53 -0.53 -2.95
CA HIS A 81 6.85 -0.04 -3.35
C HIS A 81 7.06 -0.11 -4.86
N PHE A 82 6.65 -1.22 -5.51
CA PHE A 82 6.73 -1.34 -6.97
C PHE A 82 5.75 -0.39 -7.67
N GLU A 83 4.60 -0.11 -7.06
CA GLU A 83 3.68 0.90 -7.58
C GLU A 83 4.32 2.29 -7.54
N ILE A 84 4.99 2.66 -6.43
CA ILE A 84 5.71 3.93 -6.32
C ILE A 84 6.77 4.05 -7.42
N ILE A 85 7.55 3.00 -7.66
CA ILE A 85 8.54 2.99 -8.75
C ILE A 85 7.85 3.19 -10.10
N LYS A 86 6.80 2.42 -10.43
CA LYS A 86 6.05 2.57 -11.69
C LYS A 86 5.48 3.98 -11.86
N HIS A 87 4.81 4.49 -10.82
CA HIS A 87 4.20 5.82 -10.88
C HIS A 87 5.25 6.92 -11.04
N SER A 88 6.46 6.79 -10.48
CA SER A 88 7.54 7.76 -10.65
C SER A 88 7.96 7.92 -12.11
N PHE A 89 7.85 6.85 -12.91
CA PHE A 89 8.07 6.84 -14.36
C PHE A 89 6.79 7.16 -15.17
N GLY A 90 5.69 7.52 -14.51
CA GLY A 90 4.42 7.83 -15.18
C GLY A 90 3.61 6.61 -15.61
N ILE A 91 3.99 5.40 -15.20
CA ILE A 91 3.26 4.16 -15.51
C ILE A 91 2.12 4.00 -14.50
N ILE A 92 0.89 4.21 -14.93
CA ILE A 92 -0.30 4.18 -14.08
C ILE A 92 -0.79 2.74 -13.91
N THR A 93 -0.90 2.30 -12.66
CA THR A 93 -1.34 0.94 -12.32
C THR A 93 -2.88 0.79 -12.37
N PRO A 94 -3.41 -0.44 -12.53
CA PRO A 94 -4.86 -0.68 -12.55
C PRO A 94 -5.58 -0.13 -11.34
N VAL A 95 -5.00 -0.25 -10.13
CA VAL A 95 -5.61 0.29 -8.91
C VAL A 95 -5.82 1.80 -9.01
N VAL A 96 -4.85 2.55 -9.51
CA VAL A 96 -4.99 4.02 -9.69
C VAL A 96 -6.04 4.34 -10.74
N LYS A 97 -6.10 3.58 -11.84
CA LYS A 97 -7.11 3.79 -12.90
C LYS A 97 -8.54 3.63 -12.40
N VAL A 98 -8.78 2.68 -11.50
CA VAL A 98 -10.12 2.39 -10.97
C VAL A 98 -10.49 3.31 -9.80
N THR A 99 -9.53 3.62 -8.91
CA THR A 99 -9.86 4.25 -7.63
C THR A 99 -9.58 5.75 -7.59
N VAL A 100 -8.71 6.27 -8.46
CA VAL A 100 -8.20 7.65 -8.36
C VAL A 100 -8.78 8.55 -9.44
N PRO A 101 -9.35 9.72 -9.11
CA PRO A 101 -9.76 10.71 -10.10
C PRO A 101 -8.59 11.19 -10.96
N GLU A 102 -8.79 11.38 -12.27
CA GLU A 102 -7.76 11.78 -13.23
C GLU A 102 -6.97 13.04 -12.80
N LYS A 103 -7.67 14.03 -12.21
CA LYS A 103 -7.05 15.27 -11.70
C LYS A 103 -6.01 15.04 -10.59
N GLU A 104 -6.03 13.89 -9.93
CA GLU A 104 -5.11 13.54 -8.85
C GLU A 104 -3.89 12.74 -9.34
N ILE A 105 -3.94 12.17 -10.57
CA ILE A 105 -2.87 11.33 -11.11
C ILE A 105 -1.52 12.05 -11.14
N LYS A 106 -1.51 13.31 -11.55
CA LYS A 106 -0.27 14.13 -11.57
C LYS A 106 0.35 14.28 -10.18
N LYS A 107 -0.48 14.35 -9.12
CA LYS A 107 0.01 14.41 -7.74
C LYS A 107 0.67 13.09 -7.33
N ILE A 108 0.08 11.96 -7.72
CA ILE A 108 0.66 10.62 -7.46
C ILE A 108 2.04 10.49 -8.13
N ILE A 109 2.16 10.89 -9.39
CA ILE A 109 3.44 10.84 -10.11
C ILE A 109 4.49 11.68 -9.40
N ASN A 110 4.14 12.91 -9.01
CA ASN A 110 5.09 13.83 -8.37
C ASN A 110 5.50 13.36 -6.97
N SER A 111 4.55 12.89 -6.15
CA SER A 111 4.88 12.35 -4.83
C SER A 111 5.65 11.03 -4.91
N SER A 112 5.35 10.18 -5.90
CA SER A 112 6.12 8.95 -6.14
C SER A 112 7.56 9.24 -6.54
N ARG A 113 7.80 10.28 -7.34
CA ARG A 113 9.17 10.75 -7.65
C ARG A 113 9.89 11.23 -6.40
N LEU A 114 9.20 12.00 -5.55
CA LEU A 114 9.77 12.46 -4.27
C LEU A 114 10.13 11.27 -3.37
N TYR A 115 9.26 10.26 -3.26
CA TYR A 115 9.49 9.08 -2.44
C TYR A 115 10.66 8.24 -2.97
N LEU A 116 10.70 8.03 -4.29
CA LEU A 116 11.82 7.32 -4.93
C LEU A 116 13.14 8.06 -4.71
N SER A 117 13.16 9.38 -4.88
CA SER A 117 14.36 10.20 -4.62
C SER A 117 14.82 10.08 -3.17
N PHE A 118 13.89 10.07 -2.22
CA PHE A 118 14.19 9.88 -0.81
C PHE A 118 14.81 8.49 -0.56
N TRP A 119 14.25 7.42 -1.12
CA TRP A 119 14.82 6.07 -0.98
C TRP A 119 16.22 5.96 -1.59
N LEU A 120 16.44 6.61 -2.75
CA LEU A 120 17.78 6.66 -3.36
C LEU A 120 18.79 7.39 -2.46
N LEU A 121 18.38 8.48 -1.80
CA LEU A 121 19.20 9.18 -0.81
C LEU A 121 19.50 8.30 0.42
N VAL A 122 18.54 7.51 0.89
CA VAL A 122 18.76 6.54 1.99
C VAL A 122 19.77 5.47 1.58
N ILE A 123 19.65 4.93 0.37
CA ILE A 123 20.61 3.94 -0.16
C ILE A 123 22.00 4.58 -0.29
N LEU A 124 22.08 5.77 -0.85
CA LEU A 124 23.33 6.51 -0.99
C LEU A 124 23.97 6.76 0.38
N SER A 125 23.19 7.20 1.39
CA SER A 125 23.69 7.39 2.75
C SER A 125 24.25 6.11 3.36
N SER A 126 23.57 4.97 3.12
CA SER A 126 24.06 3.65 3.57
C SER A 126 25.42 3.31 2.98
N VAL A 127 25.65 3.61 1.70
CA VAL A 127 26.94 3.40 1.03
C VAL A 127 28.00 4.35 1.60
N LEU A 128 27.69 5.65 1.71
CA LEU A 128 28.63 6.67 2.20
C LEU A 128 29.07 6.42 3.64
N PHE A 129 28.17 6.01 4.51
CA PHE A 129 28.45 5.70 5.91
C PHE A 129 28.89 4.26 6.13
N GLN A 130 28.99 3.45 5.08
CA GLN A 130 29.30 2.01 5.16
C GLN A 130 28.45 1.29 6.22
N SER A 131 27.16 1.65 6.29
CA SER A 131 26.23 1.15 7.31
C SER A 131 24.89 0.75 6.69
N TRP A 132 24.39 -0.42 7.05
CA TRP A 132 23.06 -0.89 6.66
C TRP A 132 21.91 -0.23 7.45
N LEU A 133 22.23 0.47 8.54
CA LEU A 133 21.21 1.06 9.43
C LEU A 133 20.19 1.94 8.71
N PRO A 134 20.54 2.86 7.78
CA PRO A 134 19.53 3.66 7.10
C PRO A 134 18.53 2.81 6.30
N ILE A 135 18.99 1.75 5.62
CA ILE A 135 18.11 0.83 4.88
C ILE A 135 17.22 0.05 5.83
N ILE A 136 17.79 -0.53 6.90
CA ILE A 136 17.07 -1.34 7.90
C ILE A 136 16.00 -0.51 8.60
N MET A 137 16.28 0.75 8.93
CA MET A 137 15.38 1.60 9.72
C MET A 137 14.33 2.34 8.87
N ILE A 138 14.58 2.56 7.57
CA ILE A 138 13.73 3.42 6.74
C ILE A 138 13.06 2.64 5.59
N ILE A 139 13.80 1.76 4.90
CA ILE A 139 13.26 1.05 3.73
C ILE A 139 12.61 -0.28 4.12
N LEU A 140 13.18 -1.01 5.07
CA LEU A 140 12.70 -2.35 5.43
C LEU A 140 11.50 -2.41 6.38
N PRO A 141 11.14 -1.38 7.20
CA PRO A 141 10.00 -1.48 8.12
C PRO A 141 8.69 -1.98 7.48
N PRO A 142 8.28 -1.54 6.29
CA PRO A 142 7.07 -2.04 5.63
C PRO A 142 7.08 -3.53 5.36
N PHE A 143 8.26 -4.13 5.16
CA PHE A 143 8.40 -5.56 4.87
C PHE A 143 8.21 -6.42 6.13
N TYR A 144 8.87 -6.08 7.22
CA TYR A 144 8.71 -6.84 8.47
C TYR A 144 7.45 -6.44 9.25
N GLY A 145 6.89 -5.24 9.01
CA GLY A 145 5.60 -4.82 9.55
C GLY A 145 4.39 -5.45 8.86
N ASN A 146 4.58 -6.06 7.68
CA ASN A 146 3.50 -6.67 6.90
C ASN A 146 2.70 -7.73 7.69
N THR A 147 3.34 -8.51 8.54
CA THR A 147 2.67 -9.51 9.38
C THR A 147 1.60 -8.88 10.26
N ILE A 148 1.94 -7.77 10.94
CA ILE A 148 0.99 -7.05 11.81
C ILE A 148 -0.14 -6.46 10.98
N LEU A 149 0.17 -5.89 9.82
CA LEU A 149 -0.82 -5.32 8.91
C LEU A 149 -1.81 -6.38 8.42
N MET A 150 -1.33 -7.58 8.09
CA MET A 150 -2.16 -8.71 7.67
C MET A 150 -3.08 -9.19 8.81
N ILE A 151 -2.58 -9.30 10.04
CA ILE A 151 -3.41 -9.69 11.20
C ILE A 151 -4.52 -8.64 11.41
N CYS A 152 -4.18 -7.36 11.44
CA CYS A 152 -5.15 -6.29 11.60
C CYS A 152 -6.20 -6.27 10.47
N GLY A 153 -5.77 -6.41 9.21
CA GLY A 153 -6.68 -6.44 8.06
C GLY A 153 -7.63 -7.63 8.11
N MET A 154 -7.14 -8.80 8.51
CA MET A 154 -7.98 -9.99 8.64
C MET A 154 -9.04 -9.88 9.74
N THR A 155 -8.69 -9.35 10.89
CA THR A 155 -9.65 -9.16 11.99
C THR A 155 -10.77 -8.18 11.64
N GLN A 156 -10.53 -7.27 10.69
CA GLN A 156 -11.52 -6.32 10.22
C GLN A 156 -12.49 -6.90 9.18
N HIS A 157 -12.04 -7.88 8.40
CA HIS A 157 -12.78 -8.36 7.22
C HIS A 157 -13.17 -9.85 7.27
N ALA A 158 -12.70 -10.60 8.28
CA ALA A 158 -13.05 -12.00 8.43
C ALA A 158 -14.57 -12.20 8.61
N GLY A 159 -15.16 -13.05 7.79
CA GLY A 159 -16.59 -13.38 7.84
C GLY A 159 -17.52 -12.43 7.09
N LEU A 160 -16.99 -11.40 6.43
CA LEU A 160 -17.81 -10.57 5.54
C LEU A 160 -18.10 -11.29 4.23
N ALA A 161 -19.31 -11.13 3.73
CA ALA A 161 -19.70 -11.70 2.43
C ALA A 161 -19.22 -10.84 1.25
N ASP A 162 -18.87 -11.50 0.15
CA ASP A 162 -18.40 -10.82 -1.06
C ASP A 162 -19.52 -10.07 -1.77
N ASN A 163 -19.17 -8.93 -2.39
CA ASN A 163 -20.07 -8.14 -3.26
C ASN A 163 -21.34 -7.59 -2.60
N ILE A 164 -21.32 -7.37 -1.29
CA ILE A 164 -22.44 -6.80 -0.53
C ILE A 164 -22.08 -5.37 -0.10
N LYS A 165 -22.99 -4.40 -0.38
CA LYS A 165 -22.81 -3.00 0.01
C LYS A 165 -23.09 -2.71 1.49
N ASP A 166 -23.96 -3.50 2.10
CA ASP A 166 -24.38 -3.29 3.51
C ASP A 166 -24.14 -4.56 4.33
N HIS A 167 -22.99 -4.60 5.00
CA HIS A 167 -22.59 -5.72 5.85
C HIS A 167 -23.33 -5.78 7.20
N ARG A 168 -24.27 -4.85 7.46
CA ARG A 168 -25.11 -4.84 8.68
C ARG A 168 -26.38 -5.66 8.55
N LYS A 169 -26.64 -6.16 7.37
CA LYS A 169 -27.74 -7.08 7.05
C LYS A 169 -27.22 -8.49 6.96
#